data_d0bf0bfbc7f3684a4cb9b06a909077ed
#
_entry.id   d0bf0bfbc7f3684a4cb9b06a909077ed
#
_cell.length_a   1.000
_cell.length_b   1.000
_cell.length_c   1.000
_cell.angle_alpha   90.00
_cell.angle_beta   90.00
_cell.angle_gamma   90.00
#
_symmetry.space_group_name_H-M   'P 1'
#
loop_
_entity.id
_entity.type
_entity.pdbx_description
1 polymer ?
#
loop_
_entity_poly.entity_id
_entity_poly.type
_entity_poly.pdbx_seq_one_letter_code
_entity_poly.pdbx_strand_id
1 'polypeptide(L)'
;VDLIVLLTHMHREKALKYMDKDGVDIIINGHIHSEMDTVDMEPIYKNGKVFVQASPRGQKMGELRIQFDETGKMSFEQRMVRLDSSIKADLEMLKLYENYNDKIEVMFFENLAAKRDKEKVSVYAGDTACKTCHQATHDKWSSSRHGRAYETLRKINKAFDPECLVCHVVGYNTPGGFISELDTPELKNVQCEVCHGAGKKHIKAPMSGFG
;
A
#
# COMPACT_ATOMS: atom_id res chain seq x y z
N VAL A 1 -32.52 -17.70 14.22
CA VAL A 1 -31.28 -17.41 13.46
C VAL A 1 -30.33 -18.55 13.76
N ASP A 2 -29.87 -19.23 12.73
CA ASP A 2 -29.11 -20.48 12.87
C ASP A 2 -27.61 -20.24 13.05
N LEU A 3 -27.11 -19.08 12.60
CA LEU A 3 -25.70 -18.69 12.68
C LEU A 3 -25.55 -17.18 12.71
N ILE A 4 -24.75 -16.67 13.62
CA ILE A 4 -24.46 -15.24 13.74
C ILE A 4 -22.98 -14.99 13.41
N VAL A 5 -22.72 -14.29 12.30
CA VAL A 5 -21.40 -13.90 11.84
C VAL A 5 -21.17 -12.41 12.14
N LEU A 6 -20.17 -12.09 12.93
CA LEU A 6 -19.75 -10.75 13.26
C LEU A 6 -18.59 -10.33 12.35
N LEU A 7 -18.82 -9.36 11.47
CA LEU A 7 -17.77 -8.70 10.69
C LEU A 7 -17.23 -7.51 11.47
N THR A 8 -15.91 -7.46 11.65
CA THR A 8 -15.26 -6.39 12.40
C THR A 8 -14.10 -5.77 11.62
N HIS A 9 -13.86 -4.48 11.87
CA HIS A 9 -12.66 -3.78 11.40
C HIS A 9 -12.05 -3.03 12.57
N MET A 10 -11.38 -3.77 13.47
CA MET A 10 -10.77 -3.23 14.68
C MET A 10 -9.50 -3.98 15.05
N HIS A 11 -8.71 -3.43 15.96
CA HIS A 11 -7.51 -4.13 16.47
C HIS A 11 -7.86 -5.54 16.94
N ARG A 12 -7.01 -6.52 16.59
CA ARG A 12 -7.22 -7.96 16.87
C ARG A 12 -7.63 -8.23 18.32
N GLU A 13 -6.91 -7.64 19.27
CA GLU A 13 -7.21 -7.82 20.71
C GLU A 13 -8.61 -7.37 21.11
N LYS A 14 -9.14 -6.32 20.48
CA LYS A 14 -10.51 -5.85 20.71
C LYS A 14 -11.52 -6.81 20.09
N ALA A 15 -11.24 -7.28 18.87
CA ALA A 15 -12.12 -8.23 18.18
C ALA A 15 -12.21 -9.57 18.91
N LEU A 16 -11.11 -10.06 19.46
CA LEU A 16 -11.07 -11.32 20.24
C LEU A 16 -11.96 -11.31 21.49
N LYS A 17 -12.26 -10.14 22.08
CA LYS A 17 -13.17 -10.04 23.23
C LYS A 17 -14.60 -10.48 22.90
N TYR A 18 -14.99 -10.48 21.63
CA TYR A 18 -16.29 -10.98 21.21
C TYR A 18 -16.39 -12.51 21.21
N MET A 19 -15.28 -13.23 21.34
CA MET A 19 -15.27 -14.67 21.56
C MET A 19 -15.92 -15.05 22.90
N ASP A 20 -15.95 -14.12 23.87
CA ASP A 20 -16.55 -14.30 25.19
C ASP A 20 -17.98 -13.73 25.30
N LYS A 21 -18.53 -13.20 24.18
CA LYS A 21 -19.91 -12.64 24.16
C LYS A 21 -20.90 -13.66 23.60
N ASP A 22 -22.06 -13.74 24.19
CA ASP A 22 -23.16 -14.54 23.66
C ASP A 22 -23.72 -13.96 22.35
N GLY A 23 -24.34 -14.81 21.55
CA GLY A 23 -24.99 -14.41 20.30
C GLY A 23 -24.03 -14.09 19.15
N VAL A 24 -22.80 -14.61 19.17
CA VAL A 24 -21.86 -14.57 18.06
C VAL A 24 -21.23 -15.95 17.92
N ASP A 25 -21.21 -16.50 16.73
CA ASP A 25 -20.64 -17.82 16.44
C ASP A 25 -19.33 -17.71 15.71
N ILE A 26 -19.23 -16.76 14.75
CA ILE A 26 -18.06 -16.54 13.91
C ILE A 26 -17.68 -15.08 13.97
N ILE A 27 -16.40 -14.80 14.10
CA ILE A 27 -15.84 -13.45 14.00
C ILE A 27 -14.87 -13.39 12.82
N ILE A 28 -15.14 -12.50 11.86
CA ILE A 28 -14.27 -12.21 10.73
C ILE A 28 -13.73 -10.80 10.92
N ASN A 29 -12.41 -10.67 11.17
CA ASN A 29 -11.78 -9.37 11.40
C ASN A 29 -10.92 -8.96 10.20
N GLY A 30 -11.09 -7.73 9.71
CA GLY A 30 -10.40 -7.20 8.54
C GLY A 30 -9.24 -6.24 8.82
N HIS A 31 -9.05 -5.79 10.07
CA HIS A 31 -8.07 -4.78 10.43
C HIS A 31 -6.67 -5.37 10.67
N ILE A 32 -5.80 -5.27 9.67
CA ILE A 32 -4.42 -5.74 9.76
C ILE A 32 -3.48 -4.61 9.32
N HIS A 33 -2.60 -4.17 10.22
CA HIS A 33 -1.57 -3.16 9.96
C HIS A 33 -0.16 -3.73 9.78
N SER A 34 -0.02 -5.03 9.75
CA SER A 34 1.31 -5.61 9.60
C SER A 34 1.80 -5.50 8.16
N GLU A 35 2.94 -4.88 7.97
CA GLU A 35 3.71 -4.94 6.72
C GLU A 35 4.48 -6.26 6.59
N MET A 36 4.52 -7.06 7.66
CA MET A 36 5.25 -8.31 7.72
C MET A 36 4.33 -9.49 7.39
N ASP A 37 4.85 -10.47 6.68
CA ASP A 37 4.21 -11.77 6.40
C ASP A 37 3.96 -12.62 7.68
N THR A 38 4.24 -12.08 8.84
CA THR A 38 4.19 -12.74 10.15
C THR A 38 2.88 -12.58 10.89
N VAL A 39 1.83 -12.06 10.24
CA VAL A 39 0.51 -12.05 10.88
C VAL A 39 0.04 -13.49 10.99
N ASP A 40 -0.15 -13.93 12.22
CA ASP A 40 -0.78 -15.19 12.52
C ASP A 40 -2.21 -15.21 11.92
N MET A 41 -2.39 -16.04 10.91
CA MET A 41 -3.66 -16.21 10.19
C MET A 41 -4.36 -17.48 10.59
N GLU A 42 -3.79 -18.23 11.53
CA GLU A 42 -4.45 -19.41 12.05
C GLU A 42 -5.74 -19.02 12.77
N PRO A 43 -6.81 -19.78 12.56
CA PRO A 43 -8.06 -19.54 13.23
C PRO A 43 -7.92 -19.77 14.74
N ILE A 44 -8.63 -18.97 15.52
CA ILE A 44 -8.71 -19.17 16.97
C ILE A 44 -10.06 -19.77 17.31
N TYR A 45 -10.03 -20.91 17.98
CA TYR A 45 -11.23 -21.62 18.44
C TYR A 45 -11.38 -21.44 19.94
N LYS A 46 -12.55 -20.97 20.39
CA LYS A 46 -12.85 -20.79 21.79
C LYS A 46 -14.37 -20.83 22.01
N ASN A 47 -14.82 -21.54 23.02
CA ASN A 47 -16.24 -21.60 23.43
C ASN A 47 -17.19 -22.00 22.29
N GLY A 48 -16.80 -22.93 21.41
CA GLY A 48 -17.60 -23.33 20.23
C GLY A 48 -17.66 -22.30 19.11
N LYS A 49 -16.89 -21.22 19.20
CA LYS A 49 -16.80 -20.13 18.22
C LYS A 49 -15.49 -20.16 17.47
N VAL A 50 -15.44 -19.47 16.32
CA VAL A 50 -14.22 -19.28 15.56
C VAL A 50 -13.97 -17.80 15.26
N PHE A 51 -12.72 -17.38 15.44
CA PHE A 51 -12.20 -16.11 14.97
C PHE A 51 -11.28 -16.36 13.78
N VAL A 52 -11.52 -15.66 12.68
CA VAL A 52 -10.71 -15.71 11.47
C VAL A 52 -10.33 -14.30 11.03
N GLN A 53 -9.17 -14.19 10.41
CA GLN A 53 -8.63 -12.95 9.89
C GLN A 53 -7.91 -13.21 8.58
N ALA A 54 -8.20 -12.39 7.55
CA ALA A 54 -7.57 -12.54 6.24
C ALA A 54 -6.19 -11.87 6.21
N SER A 55 -5.40 -12.19 5.16
CA SER A 55 -4.13 -11.53 4.87
C SER A 55 -4.31 -10.06 4.49
N PRO A 56 -3.38 -9.17 4.85
CA PRO A 56 -3.40 -7.80 4.37
C PRO A 56 -3.27 -7.73 2.85
N ARG A 57 -3.79 -6.65 2.26
CA ARG A 57 -3.64 -6.31 0.84
C ARG A 57 -4.15 -7.38 -0.14
N GLY A 58 -5.09 -8.22 0.27
CA GLY A 58 -5.67 -9.24 -0.61
C GLY A 58 -4.69 -10.32 -1.08
N GLN A 59 -3.58 -10.55 -0.40
CA GLN A 59 -2.57 -11.54 -0.81
C GLN A 59 -3.03 -12.99 -0.63
N LYS A 60 -3.96 -13.22 0.30
CA LYS A 60 -4.54 -14.54 0.54
C LYS A 60 -6.04 -14.40 0.76
N MET A 61 -6.78 -15.41 0.34
CA MET A 61 -8.21 -15.55 0.61
C MET A 61 -8.41 -16.67 1.62
N GLY A 62 -9.17 -16.40 2.68
CA GLY A 62 -9.58 -17.40 3.65
C GLY A 62 -10.87 -18.09 3.22
N GLU A 63 -10.89 -19.42 3.19
CA GLU A 63 -12.07 -20.25 3.07
C GLU A 63 -12.35 -20.87 4.43
N LEU A 64 -13.50 -20.57 5.02
CA LEU A 64 -13.96 -21.18 6.27
C LEU A 64 -15.12 -22.13 5.95
N ARG A 65 -14.92 -23.40 6.21
CA ARG A 65 -15.97 -24.43 6.09
C ARG A 65 -16.57 -24.68 7.46
N ILE A 66 -17.89 -24.72 7.50
CA ILE A 66 -18.67 -24.97 8.70
C ILE A 66 -19.44 -26.28 8.49
N GLN A 67 -19.32 -27.19 9.42
CA GLN A 67 -20.05 -28.46 9.43
C GLN A 67 -20.87 -28.55 10.71
N PHE A 68 -22.09 -29.04 10.58
CA PHE A 68 -22.98 -29.31 11.71
C PHE A 68 -23.10 -30.83 11.85
N ASP A 69 -22.89 -31.35 13.05
CA ASP A 69 -23.18 -32.76 13.32
C ASP A 69 -24.69 -32.99 13.59
N GLU A 70 -25.07 -34.23 13.80
CA GLU A 70 -26.48 -34.63 14.04
C GLU A 70 -27.07 -33.96 15.32
N THR A 71 -26.23 -33.47 16.22
CA THR A 71 -26.64 -32.78 17.44
C THR A 71 -26.72 -31.26 17.26
N GLY A 72 -26.37 -30.76 16.06
CA GLY A 72 -26.27 -29.31 15.77
C GLY A 72 -25.00 -28.66 16.27
N LYS A 73 -23.99 -29.41 16.72
CA LYS A 73 -22.69 -28.88 17.12
C LYS A 73 -21.88 -28.52 15.90
N MET A 74 -21.33 -27.30 15.88
CA MET A 74 -20.49 -26.79 14.82
C MET A 74 -19.05 -27.28 14.93
N SER A 75 -18.47 -27.58 13.79
CA SER A 75 -17.02 -27.71 13.60
C SER A 75 -16.56 -26.82 12.43
N PHE A 76 -15.31 -26.39 12.48
CA PHE A 76 -14.77 -25.41 11.56
C PHE A 76 -13.45 -25.91 10.97
N GLU A 77 -13.28 -25.69 9.67
CA GLU A 77 -12.03 -25.93 8.94
C GLU A 77 -11.68 -24.68 8.15
N GLN A 78 -10.48 -24.12 8.35
CA GLN A 78 -9.99 -22.98 7.57
C GLN A 78 -8.89 -23.41 6.62
N ARG A 79 -8.99 -22.92 5.37
CA ARG A 79 -7.94 -23.00 4.36
C ARG A 79 -7.58 -21.60 3.88
N MET A 80 -6.29 -21.30 3.84
CA MET A 80 -5.77 -20.04 3.25
C MET A 80 -5.27 -20.31 1.84
N VAL A 81 -5.84 -19.61 0.87
CA VAL A 81 -5.45 -19.69 -0.55
C VAL A 81 -4.64 -18.46 -0.90
N ARG A 82 -3.39 -18.66 -1.29
CA ARG A 82 -2.53 -17.57 -1.78
C ARG A 82 -3.02 -17.12 -3.16
N LEU A 83 -3.23 -15.81 -3.32
CA LEU A 83 -3.64 -15.19 -4.57
C LEU A 83 -2.39 -14.74 -5.34
N ASP A 84 -1.81 -15.64 -6.09
CA ASP A 84 -0.63 -15.39 -6.92
C ASP A 84 -0.89 -15.82 -8.38
N SER A 85 0.16 -15.79 -9.21
CA SER A 85 0.08 -16.11 -10.63
C SER A 85 -0.36 -17.55 -10.96
N SER A 86 -0.42 -18.45 -9.97
CA SER A 86 -0.96 -19.81 -10.16
C SER A 86 -2.50 -19.83 -10.25
N ILE A 87 -3.15 -18.77 -9.76
CA ILE A 87 -4.59 -18.60 -9.85
C ILE A 87 -4.92 -17.94 -11.19
N LYS A 88 -5.74 -18.62 -11.99
CA LYS A 88 -6.21 -18.05 -13.27
C LYS A 88 -7.04 -16.79 -12.98
N ALA A 89 -6.65 -15.70 -13.60
CA ALA A 89 -7.40 -14.45 -13.49
C ALA A 89 -8.76 -14.55 -14.20
N ASP A 90 -9.77 -13.91 -13.63
CA ASP A 90 -11.06 -13.73 -14.27
C ASP A 90 -10.95 -12.72 -15.42
N LEU A 91 -11.39 -13.09 -16.61
CA LEU A 91 -11.24 -12.30 -17.82
C LEU A 91 -12.11 -11.02 -17.81
N GLU A 92 -13.27 -11.05 -17.19
CA GLU A 92 -14.15 -9.87 -17.08
C GLU A 92 -13.53 -8.85 -16.12
N MET A 93 -12.98 -9.33 -15.00
CA MET A 93 -12.29 -8.47 -14.04
C MET A 93 -11.00 -7.88 -14.62
N LEU A 94 -10.23 -8.66 -15.42
CA LEU A 94 -9.07 -8.11 -16.14
C LEU A 94 -9.48 -6.97 -17.07
N LYS A 95 -10.52 -7.19 -17.88
CA LYS A 95 -11.03 -6.15 -18.80
C LYS A 95 -11.52 -4.91 -18.06
N LEU A 96 -12.20 -5.09 -16.93
CA LEU A 96 -12.63 -3.98 -16.07
C LEU A 96 -11.43 -3.20 -15.55
N TYR A 97 -10.39 -3.90 -15.11
CA TYR A 97 -9.15 -3.30 -14.60
C TYR A 97 -8.38 -2.54 -15.68
N GLU A 98 -8.27 -3.10 -16.89
CA GLU A 98 -7.67 -2.43 -18.05
C GLU A 98 -8.43 -1.15 -18.40
N ASN A 99 -9.75 -1.20 -18.52
CA ASN A 99 -10.57 -0.02 -18.78
C ASN A 99 -10.45 1.06 -17.68
N TYR A 100 -10.28 0.65 -16.44
CA TYR A 100 -10.01 1.58 -15.33
C TYR A 100 -8.65 2.26 -15.52
N ASN A 101 -7.60 1.50 -15.82
CA ASN A 101 -6.25 2.03 -16.04
C ASN A 101 -6.20 3.03 -17.20
N ASP A 102 -6.83 2.69 -18.33
CA ASP A 102 -6.90 3.58 -19.49
C ASP A 102 -7.53 4.93 -19.12
N LYS A 103 -8.61 4.92 -18.35
CA LYS A 103 -9.25 6.16 -17.87
C LYS A 103 -8.36 6.98 -16.95
N ILE A 104 -7.69 6.33 -16.01
CA ILE A 104 -6.77 7.01 -15.09
C ILE A 104 -5.58 7.61 -15.85
N GLU A 105 -5.06 6.90 -16.84
CA GLU A 105 -3.98 7.39 -17.70
C GLU A 105 -4.41 8.64 -18.48
N VAL A 106 -5.58 8.62 -19.12
CA VAL A 106 -6.14 9.78 -19.82
C VAL A 106 -6.30 10.98 -18.87
N MET A 107 -6.89 10.76 -17.69
CA MET A 107 -7.05 11.81 -16.67
C MET A 107 -5.71 12.38 -16.20
N PHE A 108 -4.69 11.54 -16.06
CA PHE A 108 -3.34 11.99 -15.71
C PHE A 108 -2.79 12.95 -16.76
N PHE A 109 -2.84 12.58 -18.03
CA PHE A 109 -2.33 13.42 -19.12
C PHE A 109 -3.13 14.70 -19.33
N GLU A 110 -4.45 14.67 -19.19
CA GLU A 110 -5.30 15.87 -19.25
C GLU A 110 -4.95 16.87 -18.15
N ASN A 111 -4.62 16.38 -16.94
CA ASN A 111 -4.24 17.23 -15.81
C ASN A 111 -2.81 17.78 -15.89
N LEU A 112 -1.92 17.21 -16.74
CA LEU A 112 -0.54 17.68 -16.84
C LEU A 112 -0.43 19.13 -17.28
N ALA A 113 -1.23 19.59 -18.26
CA ALA A 113 -1.21 20.96 -18.74
C ALA A 113 -1.51 21.94 -17.61
N ALA A 114 -2.58 21.65 -16.83
CA ALA A 114 -2.97 22.48 -15.69
C ALA A 114 -1.93 22.52 -14.56
N LYS A 115 -1.14 21.45 -14.39
CA LYS A 115 -0.03 21.42 -13.43
C LYS A 115 1.16 22.25 -13.91
N ARG A 116 1.55 22.13 -15.17
CA ARG A 116 2.65 22.90 -15.77
C ARG A 116 2.47 24.41 -15.63
N ASP A 117 1.24 24.90 -15.78
CA ASP A 117 0.92 26.32 -15.69
C ASP A 117 0.99 26.87 -14.25
N LYS A 118 0.76 26.06 -13.25
CA LYS A 118 0.70 26.46 -11.85
C LYS A 118 2.06 26.46 -11.13
N GLU A 119 3.02 25.67 -11.60
CA GLU A 119 4.22 25.35 -10.83
C GLU A 119 5.48 26.01 -11.41
N LYS A 120 5.69 27.28 -11.08
CA LYS A 120 6.88 28.03 -11.55
C LYS A 120 8.14 27.85 -10.68
N VAL A 121 8.05 27.43 -9.41
CA VAL A 121 9.21 27.32 -8.50
C VAL A 121 9.11 26.07 -7.63
N SER A 122 9.97 25.09 -7.89
CA SER A 122 10.10 23.92 -7.02
C SER A 122 10.74 24.30 -5.68
N VAL A 123 10.23 23.72 -4.59
CA VAL A 123 10.83 23.75 -3.24
C VAL A 123 11.76 22.56 -3.00
N TYR A 124 11.72 21.59 -3.90
CA TYR A 124 12.52 20.37 -3.86
C TYR A 124 13.83 20.54 -4.63
N ALA A 125 14.88 19.90 -4.15
CA ALA A 125 16.24 20.00 -4.67
C ALA A 125 16.62 18.82 -5.58
N GLY A 126 15.99 17.65 -5.36
CA GLY A 126 16.37 16.40 -5.99
C GLY A 126 17.58 15.75 -5.34
N ASP A 127 17.74 14.44 -5.54
CA ASP A 127 18.78 13.61 -4.90
C ASP A 127 20.21 14.05 -5.26
N THR A 128 20.44 14.50 -6.48
CA THR A 128 21.76 14.96 -6.94
C THR A 128 22.30 16.11 -6.10
N ALA A 129 21.44 17.01 -5.64
CA ALA A 129 21.85 18.10 -4.77
C ALA A 129 22.28 17.61 -3.37
N CYS A 130 21.65 16.57 -2.86
CA CYS A 130 22.01 15.94 -1.58
C CYS A 130 23.36 15.23 -1.63
N LYS A 131 23.70 14.66 -2.80
CA LYS A 131 24.93 13.92 -3.02
C LYS A 131 26.19 14.71 -2.69
N THR A 132 26.19 16.01 -2.94
CA THR A 132 27.36 16.87 -2.75
C THR A 132 27.92 16.81 -1.34
N CYS A 133 27.07 16.75 -0.31
CA CYS A 133 27.46 16.69 1.10
C CYS A 133 27.24 15.29 1.72
N HIS A 134 26.30 14.50 1.18
CA HIS A 134 25.90 13.22 1.74
C HIS A 134 26.23 12.02 0.81
N GLN A 135 27.43 12.04 0.19
CA GLN A 135 27.88 11.08 -0.81
C GLN A 135 27.66 9.63 -0.39
N ALA A 136 28.15 9.21 0.78
CA ALA A 136 28.09 7.83 1.23
C ALA A 136 26.63 7.34 1.45
N THR A 137 25.77 8.21 1.94
CA THR A 137 24.34 7.94 2.12
C THR A 137 23.63 7.86 0.77
N HIS A 138 23.95 8.78 -0.14
CA HIS A 138 23.41 8.78 -1.50
C HIS A 138 23.78 7.50 -2.26
N ASP A 139 25.02 7.01 -2.15
CA ASP A 139 25.48 5.80 -2.84
C ASP A 139 24.72 4.55 -2.34
N LYS A 140 24.45 4.48 -1.03
CA LYS A 140 23.61 3.41 -0.47
C LYS A 140 22.16 3.52 -0.96
N TRP A 141 21.59 4.72 -0.96
CA TRP A 141 20.24 4.96 -1.45
C TRP A 141 20.10 4.60 -2.93
N SER A 142 21.01 5.03 -3.78
CA SER A 142 20.93 4.82 -5.24
C SER A 142 20.95 3.34 -5.63
N SER A 143 21.62 2.48 -4.83
CA SER A 143 21.63 1.03 -5.01
C SER A 143 20.40 0.32 -4.42
N SER A 144 19.60 1.02 -3.61
CA SER A 144 18.44 0.46 -2.91
C SER A 144 17.20 0.33 -3.81
N ARG A 145 16.14 -0.29 -3.27
CA ARG A 145 14.82 -0.32 -3.93
C ARG A 145 14.22 1.09 -4.05
N HIS A 146 14.47 1.98 -3.09
CA HIS A 146 14.00 3.37 -3.12
C HIS A 146 14.59 4.16 -4.29
N GLY A 147 15.88 3.98 -4.60
CA GLY A 147 16.53 4.63 -5.73
C GLY A 147 16.04 4.16 -7.11
N ARG A 148 15.21 3.12 -7.15
CA ARG A 148 14.64 2.55 -8.38
C ARG A 148 13.11 2.40 -8.31
N ALA A 149 12.47 3.11 -7.38
CA ALA A 149 11.05 2.94 -7.10
C ALA A 149 10.15 3.28 -8.30
N TYR A 150 10.45 4.33 -9.03
CA TYR A 150 9.68 4.75 -10.21
C TYR A 150 9.76 3.72 -11.35
N GLU A 151 10.92 3.08 -11.52
CA GLU A 151 11.10 2.03 -12.54
C GLU A 151 10.19 0.82 -12.31
N THR A 152 9.84 0.54 -11.06
CA THR A 152 8.89 -0.53 -10.75
C THR A 152 7.49 -0.22 -11.28
N LEU A 153 7.09 1.05 -11.26
CA LEU A 153 5.80 1.49 -11.82
C LEU A 153 5.79 1.41 -13.34
N ARG A 154 6.88 1.80 -13.99
CA ARG A 154 7.02 1.69 -15.45
C ARG A 154 6.86 0.24 -15.94
N LYS A 155 7.49 -0.72 -15.25
CA LYS A 155 7.42 -2.14 -15.59
C LYS A 155 6.01 -2.73 -15.55
N ILE A 156 5.14 -2.19 -14.74
CA ILE A 156 3.75 -2.65 -14.60
C ILE A 156 2.73 -1.68 -15.19
N ASN A 157 3.20 -0.72 -16.01
CA ASN A 157 2.38 0.34 -16.62
C ASN A 157 1.53 1.11 -15.61
N LYS A 158 2.15 1.60 -14.52
CA LYS A 158 1.51 2.37 -13.44
C LYS A 158 2.20 3.71 -13.14
N ALA A 159 3.08 4.15 -14.02
CA ALA A 159 3.82 5.41 -13.85
C ALA A 159 2.95 6.68 -14.01
N PHE A 160 1.66 6.53 -14.26
CA PHE A 160 0.65 7.58 -14.33
C PHE A 160 -0.36 7.50 -13.18
N ASP A 161 -0.39 6.39 -12.44
CA ASP A 161 -1.39 6.14 -11.40
C ASP A 161 -1.12 7.01 -10.16
N PRO A 162 -2.05 7.93 -9.77
CA PRO A 162 -1.84 8.84 -8.65
C PRO A 162 -1.68 8.12 -7.31
N GLU A 163 -2.32 6.97 -7.11
CA GLU A 163 -2.20 6.18 -5.89
C GLU A 163 -0.81 5.56 -5.72
N CYS A 164 -0.15 5.28 -6.85
CA CYS A 164 1.23 4.80 -6.85
C CYS A 164 2.24 5.95 -6.75
N LEU A 165 2.03 7.01 -7.53
CA LEU A 165 2.95 8.15 -7.61
C LEU A 165 3.15 8.84 -6.27
N VAL A 166 2.13 8.94 -5.42
CA VAL A 166 2.22 9.60 -4.10
C VAL A 166 3.35 9.05 -3.23
N CYS A 167 3.69 7.76 -3.38
CA CYS A 167 4.77 7.11 -2.65
C CYS A 167 6.06 6.95 -3.48
N HIS A 168 5.98 6.96 -4.82
CA HIS A 168 7.09 6.59 -5.69
C HIS A 168 7.86 7.77 -6.28
N VAL A 169 7.44 9.01 -5.99
CA VAL A 169 8.10 10.23 -6.46
C VAL A 169 8.12 11.31 -5.36
N VAL A 170 8.89 12.36 -5.58
CA VAL A 170 9.01 13.48 -4.62
C VAL A 170 7.88 14.48 -4.83
N GLY A 171 7.08 14.72 -3.79
CA GLY A 171 6.13 15.82 -3.75
C GLY A 171 4.99 15.73 -4.76
N TYR A 172 4.50 14.53 -5.09
CA TYR A 172 3.33 14.38 -5.96
C TYR A 172 2.12 15.14 -5.41
N ASN A 173 1.47 15.93 -6.27
CA ASN A 173 0.35 16.83 -5.93
C ASN A 173 0.68 17.94 -4.92
N THR A 174 1.96 18.25 -4.70
CA THR A 174 2.38 19.40 -3.90
C THR A 174 3.04 20.46 -4.80
N PRO A 175 2.97 21.75 -4.46
CA PRO A 175 3.59 22.80 -5.25
C PRO A 175 5.09 22.59 -5.46
N GLY A 176 5.54 22.61 -6.72
CA GLY A 176 6.93 22.38 -7.11
C GLY A 176 7.43 20.95 -7.01
N GLY A 177 6.52 19.97 -6.79
CA GLY A 177 6.83 18.56 -6.77
C GLY A 177 6.77 17.89 -8.14
N PHE A 178 6.72 16.57 -8.15
CA PHE A 178 6.71 15.76 -9.37
C PHE A 178 5.47 16.05 -10.23
N ILE A 179 5.70 16.33 -11.50
CA ILE A 179 4.66 16.54 -12.53
C ILE A 179 4.58 15.31 -13.44
N SER A 180 5.67 15.04 -14.15
CA SER A 180 5.82 13.86 -15.00
C SER A 180 7.31 13.52 -15.18
N GLU A 181 7.58 12.33 -15.72
CA GLU A 181 8.97 11.92 -16.05
C GLU A 181 9.66 12.87 -17.04
N LEU A 182 8.90 13.55 -17.88
CA LEU A 182 9.42 14.51 -18.87
C LEU A 182 9.63 15.91 -18.27
N ASP A 183 8.75 16.33 -17.37
CA ASP A 183 8.76 17.69 -16.83
C ASP A 183 9.68 17.86 -15.62
N THR A 184 9.74 16.83 -14.76
CA THR A 184 10.48 16.83 -13.49
C THR A 184 11.23 15.51 -13.29
N PRO A 185 12.11 15.09 -14.22
CA PRO A 185 12.80 13.81 -14.16
C PRO A 185 13.66 13.64 -12.89
N GLU A 186 14.15 14.75 -12.33
CA GLU A 186 14.96 14.80 -11.11
C GLU A 186 14.17 14.46 -9.83
N LEU A 187 12.83 14.43 -9.88
CA LEU A 187 11.98 14.15 -8.73
C LEU A 187 11.41 12.71 -8.74
N LYS A 188 11.89 11.85 -9.64
CA LYS A 188 11.55 10.42 -9.65
C LYS A 188 12.15 9.69 -8.45
N ASN A 189 11.54 8.56 -8.10
CA ASN A 189 11.96 7.66 -7.02
C ASN A 189 11.64 8.17 -5.60
N VAL A 190 11.76 7.29 -4.63
CA VAL A 190 11.64 7.62 -3.20
C VAL A 190 12.97 8.21 -2.74
N GLN A 191 13.15 9.51 -2.93
CA GLN A 191 14.38 10.22 -2.60
C GLN A 191 14.40 10.67 -1.13
N CYS A 192 15.51 11.31 -0.73
CA CYS A 192 15.71 11.82 0.63
C CYS A 192 14.57 12.75 1.07
N GLU A 193 14.08 13.59 0.15
CA GLU A 193 13.04 14.59 0.42
C GLU A 193 11.64 13.97 0.66
N VAL A 194 11.40 12.72 0.29
CA VAL A 194 10.15 12.03 0.61
C VAL A 194 10.01 11.79 2.12
N CYS A 195 11.13 11.53 2.80
CA CYS A 195 11.18 11.33 4.25
C CYS A 195 11.59 12.58 5.04
N HIS A 196 12.52 13.38 4.49
CA HIS A 196 13.10 14.54 5.18
C HIS A 196 12.42 15.87 4.83
N GLY A 197 11.50 15.89 3.86
CA GLY A 197 10.86 17.11 3.38
C GLY A 197 11.72 17.90 2.40
N ALA A 198 11.18 19.04 1.91
CA ALA A 198 11.79 19.86 0.86
C ALA A 198 13.15 20.45 1.25
N GLY A 199 14.20 20.10 0.51
CA GLY A 199 15.61 20.36 0.84
C GLY A 199 16.19 21.66 0.28
N LYS A 200 15.49 22.40 -0.60
CA LYS A 200 16.05 23.57 -1.27
C LYS A 200 16.53 24.68 -0.32
N LYS A 201 15.86 24.85 0.82
CA LYS A 201 16.30 25.80 1.85
C LYS A 201 17.55 25.29 2.58
N HIS A 202 17.61 23.99 2.86
CA HIS A 202 18.74 23.36 3.52
C HIS A 202 20.04 23.53 2.72
N ILE A 203 20.03 23.21 1.41
CA ILE A 203 21.24 23.35 0.58
C ILE A 203 21.71 24.79 0.36
N LYS A 204 20.84 25.77 0.58
CA LYS A 204 21.18 27.19 0.51
C LYS A 204 21.65 27.76 1.85
N ALA A 205 21.48 27.04 2.94
CA ALA A 205 21.92 27.52 4.26
C ALA A 205 23.45 27.53 4.34
N PRO A 206 24.06 28.56 4.94
CA PRO A 206 25.51 28.59 5.13
C PRO A 206 25.93 27.43 6.04
N MET A 207 27.04 26.74 5.67
CA MET A 207 27.58 25.58 6.39
C MET A 207 28.03 25.86 7.83
N SER A 208 28.02 27.12 8.29
CA SER A 208 28.49 27.59 9.59
C SER A 208 27.53 27.31 10.76
N GLY A 209 26.60 26.37 10.66
CA GLY A 209 25.62 26.13 11.71
C GLY A 209 25.38 24.67 12.11
N PHE A 210 26.15 23.73 11.59
CA PHE A 210 26.03 22.32 11.93
C PHE A 210 27.31 21.81 12.59
N GLY A 211 27.41 22.06 13.89
CA GLY A 211 28.36 21.43 14.80
C GLY A 211 27.64 20.38 15.63
#